data_db7b9907b02ec641d0223309ac3efe6a
#
_entry.id   db7b9907b02ec641d0223309ac3efe6a
#
_cell.length_a   1.000
_cell.length_b   1.000
_cell.length_c   1.000
_cell.angle_alpha   90.00
_cell.angle_beta   90.00
_cell.angle_gamma   90.00
#
_symmetry.space_group_name_H-M   'P 1'
#
loop_
_entity.id
_entity.type
_entity.pdbx_description
1 polymer ?
#
loop_
_entity_poly.entity_id
_entity_poly.type
_entity_poly.pdbx_seq_one_letter_code
_entity_poly.pdbx_strand_id
1 'polypeptide(L)'
;MTQATQTQTAPGFAPTFTHLVSKEGGVKYPLKALHVCEETFSPLEVAYDYEAIRNQVSRATIEAGPNSIWRYKAFLPVESQNPIDVGTGMTPLVKSHRLARRLGLKNLYIKNDAVNMPTLSFKDRVVSVALTRAKELGFTTVSCASTGNLANSTAAIAAHAGLDCCVFIPSDLEAGKVLGTLVYNPTLMAVKGNYDQVNRLCCEVGNTYGWGFVNINLRPYYSEGSKTLGFEVAEQLGWKLPDHVVAPLASGSLYTKIYKGFQEFIKTGLVEDKAVRFSGAQAEGCSPIATAFKEGRDFVTPVKPNTIAKSIAIGNPADGYYALDIARKTNGNIDSVTDPEIIEGIKLLAETEGIFTETAGGTTVAVLKKLVEAGKIDPEETTVIYITGNGLKTQEAVQEYVGQPLTIEPKLDSFERALERSRTLERLDWQQVLV
;
A
#
# COMPACT_ATOMS: atom_id res chain seq x y z
N MET A 1 9.00 31.29 -25.10
CA MET A 1 7.60 31.37 -24.62
C MET A 1 7.35 30.11 -23.83
N THR A 2 7.52 30.20 -22.52
CA THR A 2 7.28 29.09 -21.57
C THR A 2 5.78 29.04 -21.32
N GLN A 3 5.12 27.99 -21.81
CA GLN A 3 3.74 27.71 -21.40
C GLN A 3 3.76 27.39 -19.89
N ALA A 4 3.19 28.28 -19.10
CA ALA A 4 2.87 27.99 -17.72
C ALA A 4 1.86 26.84 -17.69
N THR A 5 2.25 25.70 -17.13
CA THR A 5 1.35 24.60 -16.81
C THR A 5 0.27 25.17 -15.87
N GLN A 6 -0.94 25.32 -16.36
CA GLN A 6 -2.08 25.63 -15.49
C GLN A 6 -2.24 24.48 -14.50
N THR A 7 -1.94 24.74 -13.24
CA THR A 7 -2.29 23.86 -12.13
C THR A 7 -3.81 23.72 -12.12
N GLN A 8 -4.30 22.57 -12.52
CA GLN A 8 -5.71 22.22 -12.35
C GLN A 8 -5.99 22.23 -10.85
N THR A 9 -6.84 23.14 -10.40
CA THR A 9 -7.30 23.17 -9.00
C THR A 9 -8.20 21.97 -8.75
N ALA A 10 -8.09 21.36 -7.55
CA ALA A 10 -8.99 20.29 -7.14
C ALA A 10 -10.46 20.77 -7.24
N PRO A 11 -11.40 19.87 -7.60
CA PRO A 11 -12.80 20.22 -7.66
C PRO A 11 -13.28 20.90 -6.38
N GLY A 12 -14.07 21.97 -6.48
CA GLY A 12 -14.58 22.73 -5.36
C GLY A 12 -15.72 22.02 -4.63
N PHE A 13 -15.46 20.80 -4.12
CA PHE A 13 -16.45 20.04 -3.37
C PHE A 13 -16.61 20.57 -1.94
N ALA A 14 -17.85 20.66 -1.46
CA ALA A 14 -18.12 20.87 -0.04
C ALA A 14 -17.72 19.63 0.77
N PRO A 15 -17.30 19.79 2.04
CA PRO A 15 -16.96 18.65 2.90
C PRO A 15 -18.15 17.69 3.06
N THR A 16 -17.88 16.40 2.91
CA THR A 16 -18.89 15.32 2.95
C THR A 16 -18.70 14.39 4.13
N PHE A 17 -17.60 14.52 4.88
CA PHE A 17 -17.33 13.76 6.09
C PHE A 17 -17.93 14.48 7.31
N THR A 18 -18.47 13.71 8.25
CA THR A 18 -19.36 14.27 9.29
C THR A 18 -18.82 14.08 10.71
N HIS A 19 -18.25 12.93 11.04
CA HIS A 19 -17.77 12.59 12.37
C HIS A 19 -16.81 11.40 12.29
N LEU A 20 -16.12 11.09 13.38
CA LEU A 20 -15.45 9.80 13.55
C LEU A 20 -16.41 8.82 14.21
N VAL A 21 -16.32 7.55 13.85
CA VAL A 21 -17.14 6.48 14.40
C VAL A 21 -16.29 5.27 14.75
N SER A 22 -16.53 4.65 15.90
CA SER A 22 -15.87 3.41 16.24
C SER A 22 -16.37 2.26 15.38
N LYS A 23 -15.48 1.39 14.95
CA LYS A 23 -15.83 0.18 14.16
C LYS A 23 -16.68 -0.80 14.97
N GLU A 24 -16.52 -0.78 16.28
CA GLU A 24 -17.30 -1.57 17.23
C GLU A 24 -18.17 -0.65 18.07
N GLY A 25 -19.45 -0.99 18.20
CA GLY A 25 -20.41 -0.23 19.00
C GLY A 25 -20.94 1.05 18.34
N GLY A 26 -20.32 1.54 17.26
CA GLY A 26 -20.84 2.70 16.52
C GLY A 26 -20.79 4.04 17.28
N VAL A 27 -19.95 4.14 18.33
CA VAL A 27 -19.78 5.36 19.15
C VAL A 27 -19.23 6.49 18.28
N LYS A 28 -19.88 7.68 18.34
CA LYS A 28 -19.54 8.85 17.51
C LYS A 28 -18.59 9.78 18.27
N TYR A 29 -17.62 10.30 17.53
CA TYR A 29 -16.60 11.24 18.04
C TYR A 29 -16.51 12.47 17.13
N PRO A 30 -16.11 13.64 17.66
CA PRO A 30 -15.86 14.82 16.84
C PRO A 30 -14.67 14.60 15.91
N LEU A 31 -14.58 15.42 14.85
CA LEU A 31 -13.49 15.41 13.86
C LEU A 31 -12.17 16.00 14.43
N LYS A 32 -11.63 15.38 15.45
CA LYS A 32 -10.38 15.74 16.12
C LYS A 32 -9.30 14.67 15.88
N ALA A 33 -8.07 14.96 16.27
CA ALA A 33 -7.00 13.98 16.29
C ALA A 33 -7.22 12.99 17.45
N LEU A 34 -7.72 11.79 17.11
CA LEU A 34 -8.07 10.73 18.05
C LEU A 34 -7.50 9.39 17.55
N HIS A 35 -7.05 8.54 18.47
CA HIS A 35 -6.41 7.27 18.13
C HIS A 35 -7.42 6.13 17.97
N VAL A 36 -8.17 5.86 19.03
CA VAL A 36 -9.08 4.72 19.16
C VAL A 36 -10.35 5.13 19.91
N CYS A 37 -11.36 4.30 19.87
CA CYS A 37 -12.52 4.41 20.73
C CYS A 37 -12.14 4.23 22.20
N GLU A 38 -12.59 5.11 23.08
CA GLU A 38 -12.27 5.06 24.53
C GLU A 38 -12.96 3.89 25.25
N GLU A 39 -14.10 3.42 24.70
CA GLU A 39 -14.89 2.36 25.30
C GLU A 39 -14.44 0.95 24.87
N THR A 40 -14.19 0.76 23.56
CA THR A 40 -13.92 -0.55 22.98
C THR A 40 -12.46 -0.74 22.52
N PHE A 41 -11.65 0.34 22.56
CA PHE A 41 -10.30 0.40 22.01
C PHE A 41 -10.23 0.03 20.51
N SER A 42 -11.38 -0.06 19.83
CA SER A 42 -11.45 -0.35 18.41
C SER A 42 -10.96 0.84 17.58
N PRO A 43 -10.48 0.59 16.34
CA PRO A 43 -10.14 1.65 15.43
C PRO A 43 -11.31 2.59 15.14
N LEU A 44 -11.01 3.90 15.00
CA LEU A 44 -11.96 4.89 14.54
C LEU A 44 -11.92 4.98 13.01
N GLU A 45 -13.08 5.22 12.41
CA GLU A 45 -13.26 5.49 10.99
C GLU A 45 -13.91 6.85 10.75
N VAL A 46 -13.69 7.40 9.57
CA VAL A 46 -14.41 8.60 9.10
C VAL A 46 -15.76 8.18 8.54
N ALA A 47 -16.82 8.82 9.03
CA ALA A 47 -18.17 8.69 8.51
C ALA A 47 -18.45 9.77 7.45
N TYR A 48 -19.17 9.39 6.39
CA TYR A 48 -19.48 10.25 5.25
C TYR A 48 -20.99 10.34 5.02
N ASP A 49 -21.41 11.49 4.52
CA ASP A 49 -22.72 11.70 3.92
C ASP A 49 -22.68 11.31 2.43
N TYR A 50 -23.08 10.08 2.14
CA TYR A 50 -23.07 9.55 0.78
C TYR A 50 -24.11 10.19 -0.14
N GLU A 51 -25.17 10.78 0.41
CA GLU A 51 -26.14 11.54 -0.37
C GLU A 51 -25.51 12.86 -0.83
N ALA A 52 -24.85 13.56 0.09
CA ALA A 52 -24.10 14.77 -0.26
C ALA A 52 -22.99 14.48 -1.29
N ILE A 53 -22.30 13.35 -1.18
CA ILE A 53 -21.32 12.93 -2.20
C ILE A 53 -22.00 12.72 -3.55
N ARG A 54 -23.10 11.95 -3.60
CA ARG A 54 -23.84 11.64 -4.84
C ARG A 54 -24.30 12.90 -5.56
N ASN A 55 -24.70 13.93 -4.81
CA ASN A 55 -25.16 15.21 -5.37
C ASN A 55 -24.01 16.09 -5.91
N GLN A 56 -22.76 15.81 -5.53
CA GLN A 56 -21.60 16.62 -5.91
C GLN A 56 -20.73 15.96 -6.99
N VAL A 57 -20.81 14.64 -7.17
CA VAL A 57 -19.91 13.90 -8.05
C VAL A 57 -20.63 13.19 -9.18
N SER A 58 -19.96 13.13 -10.32
CA SER A 58 -20.27 12.26 -11.46
C SER A 58 -18.95 11.69 -12.00
N ARG A 59 -19.00 10.68 -12.87
CA ARG A 59 -17.80 10.17 -13.55
C ARG A 59 -17.07 11.31 -14.27
N ALA A 60 -17.80 12.16 -15.00
CA ALA A 60 -17.22 13.29 -15.74
C ALA A 60 -16.54 14.32 -14.81
N THR A 61 -17.11 14.63 -13.64
CA THR A 61 -16.47 15.57 -12.69
C THR A 61 -15.21 14.98 -12.06
N ILE A 62 -15.16 13.67 -11.83
CA ILE A 62 -13.95 12.99 -11.35
C ILE A 62 -12.88 12.98 -12.45
N GLU A 63 -13.23 12.59 -13.67
CA GLU A 63 -12.29 12.53 -14.83
C GLU A 63 -11.70 13.91 -15.17
N ALA A 64 -12.47 15.00 -14.98
CA ALA A 64 -12.00 16.36 -15.15
C ALA A 64 -11.10 16.86 -14.00
N GLY A 65 -10.98 16.12 -12.91
CA GLY A 65 -10.16 16.47 -11.76
C GLY A 65 -8.65 16.32 -12.02
N PRO A 66 -7.80 16.69 -11.05
CA PRO A 66 -6.36 16.62 -11.17
C PRO A 66 -5.87 15.17 -11.39
N ASN A 67 -4.69 15.01 -11.99
CA ASN A 67 -4.05 13.70 -12.16
C ASN A 67 -3.35 13.24 -10.85
N SER A 68 -4.12 13.21 -9.76
CA SER A 68 -3.66 12.81 -8.42
C SER A 68 -4.84 12.25 -7.63
N ILE A 69 -4.59 11.81 -6.38
CA ILE A 69 -5.66 11.32 -5.47
C ILE A 69 -6.75 12.38 -5.22
N TRP A 70 -6.45 13.66 -5.43
CA TRP A 70 -7.33 14.77 -5.12
C TRP A 70 -8.51 14.91 -6.10
N ARG A 71 -8.50 14.18 -7.21
CA ARG A 71 -9.70 14.04 -8.06
C ARG A 71 -10.87 13.36 -7.34
N TYR A 72 -10.56 12.58 -6.29
CA TYR A 72 -11.55 11.92 -5.43
C TYR A 72 -11.79 12.66 -4.11
N LYS A 73 -11.49 13.97 -4.06
CA LYS A 73 -11.56 14.77 -2.83
C LYS A 73 -12.89 14.64 -2.10
N ALA A 74 -14.02 14.55 -2.81
CA ALA A 74 -15.34 14.37 -2.21
C ALA A 74 -15.47 13.09 -1.35
N PHE A 75 -14.58 12.11 -1.52
CA PHE A 75 -14.51 10.87 -0.74
C PHE A 75 -13.40 10.90 0.32
N LEU A 76 -12.72 12.02 0.50
CA LEU A 76 -11.58 12.14 1.41
C LEU A 76 -11.88 13.12 2.55
N PRO A 77 -11.32 12.92 3.76
CA PRO A 77 -11.65 13.71 4.94
C PRO A 77 -10.83 15.01 5.01
N VAL A 78 -10.96 15.84 3.97
CA VAL A 78 -10.21 17.08 3.78
C VAL A 78 -11.14 18.23 3.38
N GLU A 79 -11.03 19.35 4.08
CA GLU A 79 -11.81 20.57 3.83
C GLU A 79 -11.12 21.52 2.84
N SER A 80 -9.79 21.60 2.92
CA SER A 80 -8.97 22.53 2.14
C SER A 80 -9.24 22.45 0.64
N GLN A 81 -9.40 23.61 0.00
CA GLN A 81 -9.46 23.71 -1.45
C GLN A 81 -8.07 23.53 -2.10
N ASN A 82 -7.01 23.71 -1.32
CA ASN A 82 -5.63 23.52 -1.72
C ASN A 82 -4.97 22.45 -0.82
N PRO A 83 -5.30 21.17 -1.00
CA PRO A 83 -4.67 20.09 -0.24
C PRO A 83 -3.19 19.96 -0.62
N ILE A 84 -2.40 19.28 0.22
CA ILE A 84 -1.01 19.00 -0.09
C ILE A 84 -0.95 18.00 -1.24
N ASP A 85 -0.67 18.49 -2.46
CA ASP A 85 -0.56 17.67 -3.66
C ASP A 85 0.89 17.62 -4.14
N VAL A 86 1.48 16.45 -4.11
CA VAL A 86 2.84 16.14 -4.59
C VAL A 86 2.80 15.22 -5.82
N GLY A 87 1.67 15.21 -6.54
CA GLY A 87 1.46 14.34 -7.69
C GLY A 87 1.19 12.88 -7.30
N THR A 88 0.74 12.65 -6.08
CA THR A 88 0.45 11.31 -5.56
C THR A 88 -0.81 10.73 -6.18
N GLY A 89 -0.75 9.47 -6.58
CA GLY A 89 -1.89 8.73 -7.14
C GLY A 89 -1.89 8.70 -8.66
N MET A 90 -3.01 8.26 -9.23
CA MET A 90 -3.19 7.99 -10.65
C MET A 90 -2.06 7.13 -11.25
N THR A 91 -1.55 6.21 -10.44
CA THR A 91 -0.52 5.25 -10.82
C THR A 91 -1.04 4.29 -11.89
N PRO A 92 -0.16 3.71 -12.72
CA PRO A 92 -0.60 2.83 -13.80
C PRO A 92 -1.38 1.61 -13.31
N LEU A 93 -2.48 1.29 -13.99
CA LEU A 93 -3.10 -0.03 -13.99
C LEU A 93 -2.61 -0.77 -15.23
N VAL A 94 -1.59 -1.60 -15.07
CA VAL A 94 -0.91 -2.28 -16.18
C VAL A 94 -1.63 -3.58 -16.50
N LYS A 95 -2.08 -3.76 -17.74
CA LYS A 95 -2.54 -5.09 -18.20
C LYS A 95 -1.32 -5.99 -18.36
N SER A 96 -1.24 -7.03 -17.54
CA SER A 96 -0.16 -8.00 -17.59
C SER A 96 -0.33 -8.96 -18.76
N HIS A 97 0.74 -9.20 -19.51
CA HIS A 97 0.72 -10.13 -20.64
C HIS A 97 1.61 -11.35 -20.41
N ARG A 98 2.83 -11.14 -19.93
CA ARG A 98 3.80 -12.22 -19.77
C ARG A 98 3.60 -12.97 -18.45
N LEU A 99 3.36 -12.27 -17.35
CA LEU A 99 3.02 -12.90 -16.06
C LEU A 99 1.67 -13.63 -16.18
N ALA A 100 0.66 -13.00 -16.78
CA ALA A 100 -0.63 -13.62 -17.03
C ALA A 100 -0.49 -14.95 -17.80
N ARG A 101 0.27 -14.95 -18.90
CA ARG A 101 0.54 -16.17 -19.69
C ARG A 101 1.28 -17.24 -18.86
N ARG A 102 2.28 -16.82 -18.06
CA ARG A 102 3.06 -17.72 -17.20
C ARG A 102 2.18 -18.42 -16.15
N LEU A 103 1.14 -17.73 -15.67
CA LEU A 103 0.19 -18.23 -14.68
C LEU A 103 -1.09 -18.82 -15.28
N GLY A 104 -1.25 -18.81 -16.61
CA GLY A 104 -2.46 -19.30 -17.28
C GLY A 104 -3.70 -18.39 -17.11
N LEU A 105 -3.52 -17.11 -16.82
CA LEU A 105 -4.58 -16.11 -16.64
C LEU A 105 -4.79 -15.30 -17.93
N LYS A 106 -6.04 -14.86 -18.22
CA LYS A 106 -6.34 -14.04 -19.40
C LYS A 106 -6.43 -12.55 -19.10
N ASN A 107 -6.94 -12.19 -17.91
CA ASN A 107 -7.26 -10.80 -17.58
C ASN A 107 -6.61 -10.39 -16.26
N LEU A 108 -5.29 -10.52 -16.17
CA LEU A 108 -4.51 -10.06 -15.03
C LEU A 108 -4.11 -8.59 -15.21
N TYR A 109 -4.33 -7.78 -14.18
CA TYR A 109 -3.91 -6.38 -14.08
C TYR A 109 -3.07 -6.13 -12.85
N ILE A 110 -2.14 -5.20 -12.94
CA ILE A 110 -1.23 -4.80 -11.86
C ILE A 110 -1.48 -3.33 -11.55
N LYS A 111 -2.01 -3.04 -10.36
CA LYS A 111 -2.04 -1.67 -9.83
C LYS A 111 -0.66 -1.36 -9.27
N ASN A 112 0.10 -0.52 -9.99
CA ASN A 112 1.53 -0.35 -9.75
C ASN A 112 1.85 0.93 -8.96
N ASP A 113 1.84 0.84 -7.63
CA ASP A 113 2.30 1.91 -6.73
C ASP A 113 3.82 1.88 -6.45
N ALA A 114 4.58 0.99 -7.10
CA ALA A 114 6.04 1.04 -7.08
C ALA A 114 6.60 2.31 -7.78
N VAL A 115 5.76 3.02 -8.54
CA VAL A 115 6.11 4.29 -9.21
C VAL A 115 5.34 5.48 -8.66
N ASN A 116 4.66 5.33 -7.53
CA ASN A 116 3.89 6.40 -6.91
C ASN A 116 4.80 7.53 -6.39
N MET A 117 4.37 8.77 -6.55
CA MET A 117 5.12 9.96 -6.15
C MET A 117 4.75 10.39 -4.72
N PRO A 118 5.72 10.95 -3.94
CA PRO A 118 7.12 11.21 -4.31
C PRO A 118 8.09 10.10 -3.88
N THR A 119 7.67 9.12 -3.06
CA THR A 119 8.60 8.19 -2.42
C THR A 119 8.49 6.74 -2.88
N LEU A 120 7.87 6.50 -4.02
CA LEU A 120 7.78 5.20 -4.68
C LEU A 120 7.07 4.13 -3.84
N SER A 121 5.98 4.52 -3.16
CA SER A 121 5.08 3.58 -2.48
C SER A 121 3.67 4.15 -2.27
N PHE A 122 2.70 3.26 -2.01
CA PHE A 122 1.33 3.67 -1.73
C PHE A 122 1.20 4.56 -0.48
N LYS A 123 2.22 4.59 0.39
CA LYS A 123 2.23 5.42 1.62
C LYS A 123 2.07 6.91 1.31
N ASP A 124 2.47 7.35 0.15
CA ASP A 124 2.31 8.74 -0.26
C ASP A 124 0.82 9.15 -0.31
N ARG A 125 -0.08 8.25 -0.69
CA ARG A 125 -1.53 8.47 -0.71
C ARG A 125 -2.07 8.79 0.68
N VAL A 126 -1.77 7.94 1.63
CA VAL A 126 -2.28 8.03 3.00
C VAL A 126 -1.65 9.19 3.77
N VAL A 127 -0.39 9.49 3.50
CA VAL A 127 0.32 10.62 4.13
C VAL A 127 -0.14 11.97 3.56
N SER A 128 -0.38 12.08 2.25
CA SER A 128 -0.94 13.30 1.66
C SER A 128 -2.28 13.69 2.32
N VAL A 129 -3.16 12.72 2.54
CA VAL A 129 -4.44 12.95 3.25
C VAL A 129 -4.19 13.33 4.71
N ALA A 130 -3.36 12.56 5.43
CA ALA A 130 -3.08 12.79 6.85
C ALA A 130 -2.45 14.16 7.11
N LEU A 131 -1.45 14.58 6.32
CA LEU A 131 -0.76 15.85 6.53
C LEU A 131 -1.60 17.04 6.09
N THR A 132 -2.44 16.91 5.06
CA THR A 132 -3.44 17.93 4.75
C THR A 132 -4.37 18.11 5.94
N ARG A 133 -4.91 17.01 6.50
CA ARG A 133 -5.78 17.09 7.67
C ARG A 133 -5.06 17.59 8.91
N ALA A 134 -3.79 17.24 9.11
CA ALA A 134 -2.96 17.78 10.20
C ALA A 134 -2.88 19.30 10.17
N LYS A 135 -2.63 19.90 9.00
CA LYS A 135 -2.62 21.37 8.82
C LYS A 135 -3.98 21.99 9.15
N GLU A 136 -5.07 21.38 8.72
CA GLU A 136 -6.44 21.85 9.02
C GLU A 136 -6.75 21.79 10.52
N LEU A 137 -6.19 20.81 11.23
CA LEU A 137 -6.30 20.66 12.68
C LEU A 137 -5.30 21.54 13.47
N GLY A 138 -4.45 22.33 12.78
CA GLY A 138 -3.52 23.28 13.38
C GLY A 138 -2.20 22.67 13.86
N PHE A 139 -1.85 21.45 13.44
CA PHE A 139 -0.54 20.88 13.76
C PHE A 139 0.58 21.57 12.96
N THR A 140 1.66 21.93 13.65
CA THR A 140 2.89 22.44 13.06
C THR A 140 3.98 21.37 12.96
N THR A 141 3.94 20.38 13.86
CA THR A 141 4.88 19.25 13.88
C THR A 141 4.14 17.96 13.63
N VAL A 142 4.64 17.20 12.67
CA VAL A 142 4.10 15.88 12.30
C VAL A 142 5.13 14.78 12.53
N SER A 143 4.62 13.56 12.78
CA SER A 143 5.45 12.43 13.17
C SER A 143 4.86 11.10 12.71
N CYS A 144 5.68 10.06 12.76
CA CYS A 144 5.22 8.67 12.62
C CYS A 144 6.14 7.68 13.33
N ALA A 145 5.55 6.55 13.76
CA ALA A 145 6.27 5.32 14.04
C ALA A 145 6.33 4.49 12.75
N SER A 146 7.52 4.11 12.25
CA SER A 146 7.60 3.49 10.93
C SER A 146 8.69 2.43 10.81
N THR A 147 8.43 1.45 9.93
CA THR A 147 9.40 0.45 9.45
C THR A 147 9.88 0.77 8.02
N GLY A 148 9.80 2.03 7.56
CA GLY A 148 10.43 2.50 6.33
C GLY A 148 9.53 3.34 5.41
N ASN A 149 8.66 2.76 4.58
CA ASN A 149 7.88 3.50 3.58
C ASN A 149 7.05 4.65 4.15
N LEU A 150 6.47 4.49 5.34
CA LEU A 150 5.75 5.57 6.01
C LEU A 150 6.69 6.70 6.46
N ALA A 151 7.90 6.36 6.92
CA ALA A 151 8.93 7.32 7.27
C ALA A 151 9.33 8.19 6.08
N ASN A 152 9.66 7.55 4.95
CA ASN A 152 10.03 8.25 3.71
C ASN A 152 8.92 9.22 3.27
N SER A 153 7.69 8.73 3.22
CA SER A 153 6.53 9.51 2.79
C SER A 153 6.24 10.70 3.73
N THR A 154 6.27 10.46 5.06
CA THR A 154 6.03 11.52 6.05
C THR A 154 7.09 12.61 5.94
N ALA A 155 8.37 12.25 5.84
CA ALA A 155 9.46 13.22 5.71
C ALA A 155 9.35 14.02 4.40
N ALA A 156 9.12 13.35 3.27
CA ALA A 156 9.01 13.99 1.96
C ALA A 156 7.86 15.00 1.88
N ILE A 157 6.67 14.57 2.31
CA ILE A 157 5.44 15.40 2.20
C ILE A 157 5.46 16.50 3.25
N ALA A 158 6.02 16.26 4.46
CA ALA A 158 6.21 17.30 5.46
C ALA A 158 7.16 18.39 4.98
N ALA A 159 8.30 18.02 4.37
CA ALA A 159 9.25 18.96 3.77
C ALA A 159 8.57 19.81 2.68
N HIS A 160 7.80 19.19 1.77
CA HIS A 160 7.04 19.93 0.75
C HIS A 160 6.01 20.89 1.36
N ALA A 161 5.37 20.49 2.45
CA ALA A 161 4.31 21.25 3.10
C ALA A 161 4.81 22.33 4.07
N GLY A 162 6.12 22.39 4.34
CA GLY A 162 6.73 23.29 5.32
C GLY A 162 6.31 22.97 6.77
N LEU A 163 6.16 21.68 7.09
CA LEU A 163 5.86 21.19 8.43
C LEU A 163 7.13 20.66 9.10
N ASP A 164 7.29 20.92 10.39
CA ASP A 164 8.31 20.25 11.18
C ASP A 164 8.04 18.74 11.23
N CYS A 165 9.10 17.94 11.06
CA CYS A 165 8.97 16.49 10.97
C CYS A 165 9.95 15.78 11.90
N CYS A 166 9.41 14.91 12.76
CA CYS A 166 10.19 14.01 13.61
C CYS A 166 9.73 12.58 13.39
N VAL A 167 10.62 11.72 12.90
CA VAL A 167 10.29 10.33 12.54
C VAL A 167 10.96 9.35 13.49
N PHE A 168 10.23 8.34 13.94
CA PHE A 168 10.72 7.28 14.82
C PHE A 168 10.81 5.96 14.07
N ILE A 169 11.99 5.32 14.09
CA ILE A 169 12.25 4.03 13.44
C ILE A 169 12.93 3.05 14.42
N PRO A 170 12.80 1.73 14.22
CA PRO A 170 13.70 0.77 14.84
C PRO A 170 15.15 1.00 14.39
N SER A 171 16.12 0.77 15.29
CA SER A 171 17.53 1.05 15.02
C SER A 171 18.18 0.08 14.01
N ASP A 172 17.51 -1.01 13.62
CA ASP A 172 17.94 -2.05 12.67
C ASP A 172 17.26 -1.95 11.31
N LEU A 173 16.75 -0.77 10.95
CA LEU A 173 16.07 -0.54 9.66
C LEU A 173 17.08 -0.57 8.49
N GLU A 174 16.61 -1.01 7.31
CA GLU A 174 17.38 -1.09 6.08
C GLU A 174 17.96 0.28 5.67
N ALA A 175 19.25 0.28 5.24
CA ALA A 175 19.99 1.50 4.93
C ALA A 175 19.31 2.37 3.86
N GLY A 176 18.74 1.77 2.82
CA GLY A 176 18.00 2.48 1.77
C GLY A 176 16.79 3.25 2.30
N LYS A 177 16.08 2.70 3.28
CA LYS A 177 14.93 3.38 3.91
C LYS A 177 15.37 4.50 4.86
N VAL A 178 16.47 4.31 5.59
CA VAL A 178 17.06 5.36 6.44
C VAL A 178 17.52 6.54 5.59
N LEU A 179 18.28 6.29 4.53
CA LEU A 179 18.76 7.33 3.60
C LEU A 179 17.56 8.04 2.92
N GLY A 180 16.59 7.28 2.44
CA GLY A 180 15.37 7.78 1.81
C GLY A 180 14.46 8.60 2.76
N THR A 181 14.72 8.57 4.07
CA THR A 181 14.10 9.47 5.06
C THR A 181 14.98 10.70 5.31
N LEU A 182 16.26 10.50 5.58
CA LEU A 182 17.21 11.56 5.95
C LEU A 182 17.41 12.63 4.87
N VAL A 183 17.27 12.25 3.59
CA VAL A 183 17.45 13.19 2.46
C VAL A 183 16.47 14.38 2.49
N TYR A 184 15.32 14.24 3.16
CA TYR A 184 14.33 15.30 3.36
C TYR A 184 14.57 16.13 4.64
N ASN A 185 15.67 15.87 5.35
CA ASN A 185 16.10 16.58 6.56
C ASN A 185 15.10 16.61 7.73
N PRO A 186 14.37 15.50 8.05
CA PRO A 186 13.62 15.43 9.28
C PRO A 186 14.52 15.17 10.48
N THR A 187 14.01 15.38 11.70
CA THR A 187 14.60 14.76 12.88
C THR A 187 14.30 13.27 12.89
N LEU A 188 15.32 12.42 12.75
CA LEU A 188 15.16 10.97 12.73
C LEU A 188 15.66 10.34 14.02
N MET A 189 14.75 9.68 14.76
CA MET A 189 15.01 8.99 16.01
C MET A 189 15.11 7.48 15.77
N ALA A 190 16.32 6.92 15.88
CA ALA A 190 16.55 5.48 15.84
C ALA A 190 16.38 4.87 17.25
N VAL A 191 15.30 4.15 17.47
CA VAL A 191 14.92 3.60 18.76
C VAL A 191 15.46 2.17 18.91
N LYS A 192 16.15 1.90 20.02
CA LYS A 192 16.57 0.53 20.39
C LYS A 192 15.37 -0.25 20.90
N GLY A 193 14.67 -0.96 20.01
CA GLY A 193 13.47 -1.71 20.32
C GLY A 193 12.75 -2.19 19.07
N ASN A 194 11.72 -3.02 19.26
CA ASN A 194 10.86 -3.47 18.18
C ASN A 194 9.79 -2.42 17.83
N TYR A 195 9.04 -2.68 16.75
CA TYR A 195 7.99 -1.76 16.28
C TYR A 195 6.94 -1.41 17.35
N ASP A 196 6.52 -2.37 18.17
CA ASP A 196 5.49 -2.14 19.21
C ASP A 196 6.02 -1.19 20.32
N GLN A 197 7.31 -1.32 20.66
CA GLN A 197 7.97 -0.40 21.62
C GLN A 197 8.11 1.01 21.03
N VAL A 198 8.50 1.13 19.77
CA VAL A 198 8.54 2.42 19.05
C VAL A 198 7.15 3.06 19.03
N ASN A 199 6.11 2.29 18.71
CA ASN A 199 4.74 2.80 18.62
C ASN A 199 4.22 3.29 19.98
N ARG A 200 4.54 2.58 21.08
CA ARG A 200 4.19 3.00 22.45
C ARG A 200 4.86 4.32 22.80
N LEU A 201 6.17 4.45 22.58
CA LEU A 201 6.90 5.71 22.78
C LEU A 201 6.26 6.85 21.99
N CYS A 202 5.88 6.61 20.74
CA CYS A 202 5.23 7.62 19.89
C CYS A 202 3.86 8.06 20.44
N CYS A 203 3.09 7.16 21.06
CA CYS A 203 1.85 7.54 21.74
C CYS A 203 2.14 8.48 22.93
N GLU A 204 3.15 8.19 23.74
CA GLU A 204 3.55 9.03 24.86
C GLU A 204 4.04 10.41 24.40
N VAL A 205 4.88 10.45 23.36
CA VAL A 205 5.35 11.71 22.73
C VAL A 205 4.19 12.52 22.18
N GLY A 206 3.25 11.88 21.46
CA GLY A 206 2.07 12.55 20.90
C GLY A 206 1.21 13.22 21.96
N ASN A 207 0.98 12.53 23.07
CA ASN A 207 0.21 13.07 24.19
C ASN A 207 0.95 14.20 24.94
N THR A 208 2.28 14.09 25.07
CA THR A 208 3.08 15.06 25.83
C THR A 208 3.33 16.34 25.06
N TYR A 209 3.66 16.24 23.75
CA TYR A 209 4.05 17.38 22.92
C TYR A 209 2.94 17.90 22.01
N GLY A 210 1.80 17.22 21.94
CA GLY A 210 0.69 17.61 21.09
C GLY A 210 1.01 17.51 19.58
N TRP A 211 1.87 16.56 19.16
CA TRP A 211 2.23 16.38 17.76
C TRP A 211 1.23 15.54 16.99
N GLY A 212 1.14 15.80 15.69
CA GLY A 212 0.30 15.02 14.76
C GLY A 212 0.99 13.74 14.31
N PHE A 213 0.67 12.60 14.92
CA PHE A 213 1.20 11.30 14.52
C PHE A 213 0.30 10.65 13.47
N VAL A 214 0.79 10.51 12.24
CA VAL A 214 -0.02 10.06 11.08
C VAL A 214 -0.64 8.67 11.29
N ASN A 215 0.05 7.76 11.94
CA ASN A 215 -0.43 6.39 12.18
C ASN A 215 -0.96 6.14 13.62
N ILE A 216 -1.12 7.18 14.42
CA ILE A 216 -1.68 7.13 15.77
C ILE A 216 -2.90 8.05 15.85
N ASN A 217 -2.76 9.30 16.29
CA ASN A 217 -3.90 10.20 16.48
C ASN A 217 -4.50 10.77 15.19
N LEU A 218 -3.80 10.67 14.05
CA LEU A 218 -4.32 10.99 12.71
C LEU A 218 -4.73 9.74 11.91
N ARG A 219 -4.61 8.54 12.50
CA ARG A 219 -4.87 7.25 11.83
C ARG A 219 -6.25 7.16 11.15
N PRO A 220 -7.36 7.66 11.71
CA PRO A 220 -8.66 7.62 11.04
C PRO A 220 -8.63 8.33 9.67
N TYR A 221 -7.98 9.48 9.59
CA TYR A 221 -7.84 10.25 8.35
C TYR A 221 -6.80 9.64 7.40
N TYR A 222 -5.65 9.25 7.94
CA TYR A 222 -4.57 8.57 7.23
C TYR A 222 -5.10 7.37 6.45
N SER A 223 -5.85 6.50 7.07
CA SER A 223 -6.30 5.26 6.44
C SER A 223 -7.18 5.49 5.20
N GLU A 224 -7.93 6.59 5.16
CA GLU A 224 -8.84 6.94 4.05
C GLU A 224 -8.11 7.17 2.72
N GLY A 225 -6.84 7.59 2.74
CA GLY A 225 -6.04 7.71 1.52
C GLY A 225 -5.89 6.40 0.74
N SER A 226 -5.92 5.25 1.41
CA SER A 226 -5.84 3.95 0.74
C SER A 226 -7.06 3.60 -0.13
N LYS A 227 -8.22 4.24 0.09
CA LYS A 227 -9.43 4.05 -0.75
C LYS A 227 -9.17 4.43 -2.20
N THR A 228 -8.27 5.40 -2.42
CA THR A 228 -7.95 5.90 -3.76
C THR A 228 -7.36 4.81 -4.67
N LEU A 229 -6.74 3.76 -4.11
CA LEU A 229 -6.33 2.58 -4.87
C LEU A 229 -7.54 1.83 -5.47
N GLY A 230 -8.62 1.70 -4.71
CA GLY A 230 -9.88 1.12 -5.21
C GLY A 230 -10.56 2.03 -6.24
N PHE A 231 -10.63 3.32 -5.96
CA PHE A 231 -11.23 4.29 -6.87
C PHE A 231 -10.53 4.30 -8.23
N GLU A 232 -9.21 4.38 -8.24
CA GLU A 232 -8.40 4.37 -9.46
C GLU A 232 -8.55 3.08 -10.25
N VAL A 233 -8.57 1.93 -9.59
CA VAL A 233 -8.79 0.65 -10.27
C VAL A 233 -10.16 0.64 -10.96
N ALA A 234 -11.22 1.06 -10.28
CA ALA A 234 -12.55 1.11 -10.87
C ALA A 234 -12.63 2.08 -12.06
N GLU A 235 -12.06 3.29 -11.92
CA GLU A 235 -11.99 4.28 -13.01
C GLU A 235 -11.17 3.76 -14.20
N GLN A 236 -9.98 3.22 -13.95
CA GLN A 236 -9.05 2.75 -15.00
C GLN A 236 -9.52 1.46 -15.69
N LEU A 237 -10.41 0.68 -15.07
CA LEU A 237 -11.14 -0.42 -15.71
C LEU A 237 -12.38 0.06 -16.49
N GLY A 238 -12.53 1.36 -16.73
CA GLY A 238 -13.68 1.95 -17.43
C GLY A 238 -14.95 1.97 -16.57
N TRP A 239 -14.80 2.35 -15.31
CA TRP A 239 -15.88 2.41 -14.30
C TRP A 239 -16.52 1.05 -14.03
N LYS A 240 -15.68 0.03 -13.94
CA LYS A 240 -16.07 -1.35 -13.63
C LYS A 240 -15.23 -1.90 -12.47
N LEU A 241 -15.83 -2.79 -11.71
CA LEU A 241 -15.09 -3.51 -10.67
C LEU A 241 -14.45 -4.78 -11.23
N PRO A 242 -13.29 -5.20 -10.73
CA PRO A 242 -12.69 -6.50 -11.07
C PRO A 242 -13.54 -7.65 -10.49
N ASP A 243 -13.24 -8.88 -10.89
CA ASP A 243 -13.82 -10.08 -10.28
C ASP A 243 -13.05 -10.48 -9.02
N HIS A 244 -11.73 -10.28 -9.03
CA HIS A 244 -10.87 -10.69 -7.94
C HIS A 244 -9.77 -9.65 -7.65
N VAL A 245 -9.48 -9.46 -6.38
CA VAL A 245 -8.38 -8.61 -5.88
C VAL A 245 -7.42 -9.46 -5.06
N VAL A 246 -6.11 -9.30 -5.29
CA VAL A 246 -5.07 -9.83 -4.39
C VAL A 246 -4.21 -8.67 -3.89
N ALA A 247 -4.16 -8.47 -2.57
CA ALA A 247 -3.43 -7.35 -1.97
C ALA A 247 -2.60 -7.80 -0.76
N PRO A 248 -1.47 -7.13 -0.48
CA PRO A 248 -0.65 -7.46 0.69
C PRO A 248 -1.38 -7.08 1.98
N LEU A 249 -1.23 -7.92 3.00
CA LEU A 249 -1.78 -7.73 4.34
C LEU A 249 -0.65 -7.51 5.35
N ALA A 250 -0.61 -6.31 5.94
CA ALA A 250 0.15 -6.01 7.15
C ALA A 250 -0.83 -5.94 8.34
N SER A 251 -1.23 -4.73 8.75
CA SER A 251 -2.28 -4.53 9.76
C SER A 251 -3.70 -4.76 9.23
N GLY A 252 -3.90 -4.90 7.93
CA GLY A 252 -5.21 -5.01 7.26
C GLY A 252 -5.78 -3.69 6.71
N SER A 253 -5.24 -2.54 7.10
CA SER A 253 -5.81 -1.22 6.75
C SER A 253 -5.90 -0.99 5.23
N LEU A 254 -4.83 -1.22 4.46
CA LEU A 254 -4.85 -1.09 3.00
C LEU A 254 -5.99 -1.90 2.37
N TYR A 255 -6.03 -3.18 2.70
CA TYR A 255 -6.98 -4.15 2.16
C TYR A 255 -8.44 -3.77 2.47
N THR A 256 -8.73 -3.42 3.73
CA THR A 256 -10.07 -3.01 4.14
C THR A 256 -10.51 -1.69 3.48
N LYS A 257 -9.57 -0.79 3.20
CA LYS A 257 -9.87 0.50 2.57
C LYS A 257 -10.03 0.40 1.04
N ILE A 258 -9.33 -0.51 0.37
CA ILE A 258 -9.62 -0.83 -1.04
C ILE A 258 -11.06 -1.34 -1.16
N TYR A 259 -11.46 -2.26 -0.29
CA TYR A 259 -12.83 -2.76 -0.24
C TYR A 259 -13.84 -1.63 0.03
N LYS A 260 -13.58 -0.77 1.04
CA LYS A 260 -14.42 0.39 1.35
C LYS A 260 -14.56 1.31 0.14
N GLY A 261 -13.47 1.56 -0.60
CA GLY A 261 -13.49 2.37 -1.81
C GLY A 261 -14.46 1.83 -2.87
N PHE A 262 -14.43 0.54 -3.14
CA PHE A 262 -15.39 -0.09 -4.06
C PHE A 262 -16.83 0.06 -3.56
N GLN A 263 -17.06 -0.18 -2.26
CA GLN A 263 -18.40 -0.02 -1.67
C GLN A 263 -18.91 1.42 -1.73
N GLU A 264 -18.03 2.42 -1.61
CA GLU A 264 -18.40 3.84 -1.74
C GLU A 264 -18.80 4.19 -3.18
N PHE A 265 -18.09 3.66 -4.19
CA PHE A 265 -18.47 3.86 -5.58
C PHE A 265 -19.80 3.18 -5.95
N ILE A 266 -20.07 2.00 -5.40
CA ILE A 266 -21.38 1.33 -5.53
C ILE A 266 -22.47 2.20 -4.87
N LYS A 267 -22.29 2.61 -3.62
CA LYS A 267 -23.25 3.41 -2.86
C LYS A 267 -23.59 4.75 -3.52
N THR A 268 -22.63 5.33 -4.22
CA THR A 268 -22.82 6.62 -4.93
C THR A 268 -23.30 6.46 -6.37
N GLY A 269 -23.45 5.23 -6.86
CA GLY A 269 -23.91 4.93 -8.21
C GLY A 269 -22.88 5.18 -9.32
N LEU A 270 -21.61 5.34 -8.97
CA LEU A 270 -20.53 5.54 -9.94
C LEU A 270 -20.16 4.26 -10.67
N VAL A 271 -20.34 3.10 -10.04
CA VAL A 271 -20.17 1.77 -10.62
C VAL A 271 -21.36 0.88 -10.31
N GLU A 272 -21.60 -0.13 -11.14
CA GLU A 272 -22.62 -1.15 -10.89
C GLU A 272 -22.20 -2.00 -9.68
N ASP A 273 -23.19 -2.48 -8.94
CA ASP A 273 -22.98 -3.43 -7.84
C ASP A 273 -22.53 -4.77 -8.42
N LYS A 274 -21.35 -5.19 -8.04
CA LYS A 274 -20.73 -6.43 -8.47
C LYS A 274 -20.01 -7.08 -7.30
N ALA A 275 -20.21 -8.38 -7.12
CA ALA A 275 -19.44 -9.15 -6.17
C ALA A 275 -17.97 -9.19 -6.59
N VAL A 276 -17.08 -8.75 -5.69
CA VAL A 276 -15.63 -8.78 -5.89
C VAL A 276 -15.02 -9.67 -4.82
N ARG A 277 -14.28 -10.68 -5.20
CA ARG A 277 -13.54 -11.52 -4.26
C ARG A 277 -12.27 -10.82 -3.79
N PHE A 278 -12.03 -10.81 -2.48
CA PHE A 278 -10.87 -10.16 -1.89
C PHE A 278 -9.94 -11.19 -1.26
N SER A 279 -8.75 -11.36 -1.82
CA SER A 279 -7.70 -12.21 -1.27
C SER A 279 -6.55 -11.42 -0.69
N GLY A 280 -6.00 -11.91 0.41
CA GLY A 280 -4.93 -11.28 1.16
C GLY A 280 -3.64 -12.09 1.14
N ALA A 281 -2.50 -11.41 1.08
CA ALA A 281 -1.17 -12.00 1.01
C ALA A 281 -0.32 -11.64 2.23
N GLN A 282 0.19 -12.63 2.96
CA GLN A 282 1.11 -12.46 4.08
C GLN A 282 2.41 -13.24 3.88
N ALA A 283 3.48 -12.82 4.57
CA ALA A 283 4.70 -13.61 4.70
C ALA A 283 4.50 -14.66 5.80
N GLU A 284 4.93 -15.92 5.58
CA GLU A 284 4.74 -17.02 6.54
C GLU A 284 5.34 -16.71 7.91
N GLY A 285 6.52 -16.09 7.95
CA GLY A 285 7.17 -15.67 9.19
C GLY A 285 6.44 -14.54 9.95
N CYS A 286 5.34 -13.98 9.38
CA CYS A 286 4.43 -13.06 10.06
C CYS A 286 3.04 -13.12 9.41
N SER A 287 2.29 -14.19 9.66
CA SER A 287 1.01 -14.47 9.00
C SER A 287 -0.16 -14.67 9.95
N PRO A 288 -0.38 -13.80 10.97
CA PRO A 288 -1.42 -14.03 11.98
C PRO A 288 -2.82 -14.05 11.40
N ILE A 289 -3.10 -13.26 10.33
CA ILE A 289 -4.41 -13.22 9.68
C ILE A 289 -4.62 -14.47 8.82
N ALA A 290 -3.60 -14.89 8.04
CA ALA A 290 -3.68 -16.10 7.22
C ALA A 290 -3.86 -17.36 8.07
N THR A 291 -3.18 -17.44 9.22
CA THR A 291 -3.34 -18.52 10.18
C THR A 291 -4.77 -18.56 10.73
N ALA A 292 -5.32 -17.43 11.19
CA ALA A 292 -6.70 -17.36 11.68
C ALA A 292 -7.71 -17.71 10.58
N PHE A 293 -7.48 -17.29 9.33
CA PHE A 293 -8.34 -17.62 8.21
C PHE A 293 -8.36 -19.13 7.93
N LYS A 294 -7.20 -19.79 7.85
CA LYS A 294 -7.04 -21.24 7.60
C LYS A 294 -7.65 -22.10 8.71
N GLU A 295 -7.52 -21.63 9.96
CA GLU A 295 -8.08 -22.34 11.13
C GLU A 295 -9.57 -22.02 11.38
N GLY A 296 -10.20 -21.18 10.56
CA GLY A 296 -11.60 -20.78 10.71
C GLY A 296 -11.89 -19.93 11.95
N ARG A 297 -10.87 -19.32 12.57
CA ARG A 297 -11.02 -18.48 13.77
C ARG A 297 -11.52 -17.08 13.44
N ASP A 298 -12.38 -16.52 14.27
CA ASP A 298 -12.91 -15.15 14.13
C ASP A 298 -12.00 -14.10 14.75
N PHE A 299 -10.94 -14.50 15.41
CA PHE A 299 -9.95 -13.59 16.04
C PHE A 299 -8.54 -13.92 15.58
N VAL A 300 -7.69 -12.90 15.65
CA VAL A 300 -6.28 -13.00 15.29
C VAL A 300 -5.42 -13.11 16.55
N THR A 301 -4.56 -14.12 16.62
CA THR A 301 -3.58 -14.25 17.69
C THR A 301 -2.29 -13.55 17.30
N PRO A 302 -1.78 -12.60 18.10
CA PRO A 302 -0.51 -11.92 17.83
C PRO A 302 0.67 -12.89 17.71
N VAL A 303 1.59 -12.59 16.80
CA VAL A 303 2.81 -13.38 16.56
C VAL A 303 4.05 -12.48 16.62
N LYS A 304 5.22 -13.07 16.92
CA LYS A 304 6.50 -12.36 16.78
C LYS A 304 6.98 -12.47 15.33
N PRO A 305 7.15 -11.35 14.60
CA PRO A 305 7.59 -11.37 13.22
C PRO A 305 9.00 -11.95 13.03
N ASN A 306 9.18 -12.78 12.00
CA ASN A 306 10.46 -13.30 11.55
C ASN A 306 10.43 -13.50 10.03
N THR A 307 10.61 -12.44 9.25
CA THR A 307 10.58 -12.46 7.78
C THR A 307 11.39 -11.31 7.19
N ILE A 308 11.86 -11.48 5.95
CA ILE A 308 12.49 -10.41 5.16
C ILE A 308 11.47 -9.32 4.73
N ALA A 309 10.17 -9.62 4.74
CA ALA A 309 9.11 -8.70 4.34
C ALA A 309 8.76 -7.72 5.47
N LYS A 310 9.74 -6.95 5.95
CA LYS A 310 9.62 -6.06 7.11
C LYS A 310 8.48 -5.04 7.01
N SER A 311 8.17 -4.55 5.80
CA SER A 311 7.11 -3.56 5.59
C SER A 311 5.69 -4.09 5.87
N ILE A 312 5.50 -5.42 5.85
CA ILE A 312 4.23 -6.09 6.18
C ILE A 312 4.31 -6.96 7.43
N ALA A 313 5.43 -6.94 8.15
CA ALA A 313 5.68 -7.73 9.35
C ALA A 313 5.01 -7.11 10.59
N ILE A 314 3.69 -7.07 10.63
CA ILE A 314 2.89 -6.58 11.74
C ILE A 314 2.30 -7.77 12.49
N GLY A 315 2.89 -8.09 13.65
CA GLY A 315 2.52 -9.27 14.44
C GLY A 315 1.18 -9.13 15.15
N ASN A 316 0.75 -7.91 15.49
CA ASN A 316 -0.55 -7.61 16.09
C ASN A 316 -1.36 -6.67 15.17
N PRO A 317 -2.09 -7.20 14.17
CA PRO A 317 -2.75 -6.41 13.15
C PRO A 317 -4.06 -5.77 13.65
N ALA A 318 -4.09 -4.45 13.78
CA ALA A 318 -5.24 -3.70 14.30
C ALA A 318 -6.53 -3.83 13.44
N ASP A 319 -6.40 -4.10 12.15
CA ASP A 319 -7.53 -4.32 11.24
C ASP A 319 -7.68 -5.81 10.86
N GLY A 320 -7.03 -6.73 11.58
CA GLY A 320 -6.99 -8.16 11.25
C GLY A 320 -8.37 -8.81 11.23
N TYR A 321 -9.22 -8.52 12.23
CA TYR A 321 -10.60 -8.98 12.29
C TYR A 321 -11.40 -8.55 11.05
N TYR A 322 -11.30 -7.30 10.66
CA TYR A 322 -12.03 -6.74 9.51
C TYR A 322 -11.52 -7.29 8.17
N ALA A 323 -10.23 -7.64 8.09
CA ALA A 323 -9.69 -8.30 6.91
C ALA A 323 -10.20 -9.74 6.80
N LEU A 324 -10.30 -10.49 7.90
CA LEU A 324 -10.92 -11.81 7.94
C LEU A 324 -12.38 -11.76 7.50
N ASP A 325 -13.16 -10.82 8.04
CA ASP A 325 -14.57 -10.64 7.70
C ASP A 325 -14.75 -10.35 6.19
N ILE A 326 -13.93 -9.43 5.63
CA ILE A 326 -13.99 -9.12 4.19
C ILE A 326 -13.65 -10.34 3.35
N ALA A 327 -12.56 -11.07 3.64
CA ALA A 327 -12.20 -12.25 2.87
C ALA A 327 -13.31 -13.29 2.87
N ARG A 328 -13.94 -13.55 4.01
CA ARG A 328 -15.04 -14.53 4.14
C ARG A 328 -16.30 -14.10 3.41
N LYS A 329 -16.79 -12.88 3.67
CA LYS A 329 -18.03 -12.40 3.05
C LYS A 329 -17.94 -12.18 1.54
N THR A 330 -16.72 -12.02 1.03
CA THR A 330 -16.48 -11.90 -0.41
C THR A 330 -16.07 -13.22 -1.07
N ASN A 331 -16.07 -14.33 -0.34
CA ASN A 331 -15.58 -15.62 -0.82
C ASN A 331 -14.14 -15.56 -1.38
N GLY A 332 -13.30 -14.72 -0.78
CA GLY A 332 -11.87 -14.60 -1.07
C GLY A 332 -11.04 -15.58 -0.23
N ASN A 333 -9.71 -15.39 -0.28
CA ASN A 333 -8.76 -16.23 0.45
C ASN A 333 -7.72 -15.36 1.16
N ILE A 334 -7.15 -15.85 2.26
CA ILE A 334 -5.95 -15.26 2.86
C ILE A 334 -4.90 -16.36 2.96
N ASP A 335 -3.76 -16.15 2.31
CA ASP A 335 -2.67 -17.13 2.31
C ASP A 335 -1.32 -16.49 2.67
N SER A 336 -0.35 -17.35 2.94
CA SER A 336 1.02 -16.95 3.29
C SER A 336 2.04 -17.71 2.45
N VAL A 337 3.21 -17.10 2.26
CA VAL A 337 4.33 -17.62 1.49
C VAL A 337 5.63 -17.45 2.26
N THR A 338 6.58 -18.33 2.03
CA THR A 338 7.91 -18.32 2.64
C THR A 338 8.79 -17.19 2.08
N ASP A 339 9.85 -16.83 2.78
CA ASP A 339 10.81 -15.82 2.30
C ASP A 339 11.44 -16.17 0.94
N PRO A 340 11.85 -17.43 0.64
CA PRO A 340 12.27 -17.81 -0.71
C PRO A 340 11.19 -17.59 -1.79
N GLU A 341 9.93 -17.95 -1.51
CA GLU A 341 8.81 -17.70 -2.45
C GLU A 341 8.58 -16.20 -2.69
N ILE A 342 8.80 -15.35 -1.67
CA ILE A 342 8.75 -13.90 -1.82
C ILE A 342 9.80 -13.41 -2.82
N ILE A 343 11.04 -13.91 -2.72
CA ILE A 343 12.14 -13.57 -3.64
C ILE A 343 11.80 -14.03 -5.05
N GLU A 344 11.30 -15.25 -5.21
CA GLU A 344 10.81 -15.74 -6.52
C GLU A 344 9.70 -14.86 -7.08
N GLY A 345 8.77 -14.42 -6.25
CA GLY A 345 7.69 -13.50 -6.65
C GLY A 345 8.23 -12.15 -7.14
N ILE A 346 9.25 -11.58 -6.50
CA ILE A 346 9.93 -10.35 -6.95
C ILE A 346 10.57 -10.59 -8.33
N LYS A 347 11.35 -11.67 -8.47
CA LYS A 347 12.02 -12.01 -9.72
C LYS A 347 11.03 -12.27 -10.86
N LEU A 348 9.99 -13.06 -10.58
CA LEU A 348 8.95 -13.39 -11.55
C LEU A 348 8.29 -12.11 -12.10
N LEU A 349 7.95 -11.16 -11.26
CA LEU A 349 7.36 -9.89 -11.68
C LEU A 349 8.34 -9.04 -12.50
N ALA A 350 9.59 -8.96 -12.07
CA ALA A 350 10.63 -8.21 -12.77
C ALA A 350 10.94 -8.81 -14.16
N GLU A 351 11.08 -10.12 -14.25
CA GLU A 351 11.42 -10.84 -15.49
C GLU A 351 10.27 -10.85 -16.51
N THR A 352 9.03 -10.78 -16.04
CA THR A 352 7.86 -10.84 -16.93
C THR A 352 7.31 -9.48 -17.31
N GLU A 353 7.24 -8.53 -16.37
CA GLU A 353 6.58 -7.24 -16.56
C GLU A 353 7.52 -6.03 -16.43
N GLY A 354 8.81 -6.26 -16.13
CA GLY A 354 9.78 -5.17 -15.93
C GLY A 354 9.52 -4.34 -14.67
N ILE A 355 8.78 -4.86 -13.70
CA ILE A 355 8.42 -4.16 -12.46
C ILE A 355 9.28 -4.70 -11.32
N PHE A 356 10.22 -3.89 -10.83
CA PHE A 356 10.98 -4.21 -9.63
C PHE A 356 10.22 -3.75 -8.39
N THR A 357 9.71 -4.71 -7.63
CA THR A 357 8.92 -4.46 -6.41
C THR A 357 9.68 -4.82 -5.14
N GLU A 358 9.29 -4.19 -4.02
CA GLU A 358 9.73 -4.59 -2.68
C GLU A 358 9.13 -5.94 -2.26
N THR A 359 9.58 -6.47 -1.12
CA THR A 359 9.15 -7.76 -0.57
C THR A 359 7.63 -7.89 -0.39
N ALA A 360 6.91 -6.80 -0.08
CA ALA A 360 5.44 -6.82 0.00
C ALA A 360 4.78 -7.15 -1.35
N GLY A 361 5.30 -6.61 -2.46
CA GLY A 361 4.83 -6.95 -3.80
C GLY A 361 5.22 -8.36 -4.21
N GLY A 362 6.44 -8.82 -3.84
CA GLY A 362 6.85 -10.22 -4.02
C GLY A 362 5.92 -11.19 -3.32
N THR A 363 5.52 -10.89 -2.07
CA THR A 363 4.52 -11.65 -1.32
C THR A 363 3.18 -11.73 -2.08
N THR A 364 2.74 -10.61 -2.64
CA THR A 364 1.47 -10.56 -3.41
C THR A 364 1.53 -11.45 -4.66
N VAL A 365 2.63 -11.40 -5.41
CA VAL A 365 2.83 -12.22 -6.62
C VAL A 365 2.94 -13.71 -6.29
N ALA A 366 3.66 -14.06 -5.22
CA ALA A 366 3.81 -15.44 -4.79
C ALA A 366 2.47 -16.03 -4.29
N VAL A 367 1.67 -15.27 -3.54
CA VAL A 367 0.32 -15.70 -3.15
C VAL A 367 -0.61 -15.79 -4.36
N LEU A 368 -0.55 -14.85 -5.31
CA LEU A 368 -1.29 -14.97 -6.57
C LEU A 368 -0.99 -16.31 -7.26
N LYS A 369 0.29 -16.65 -7.45
CA LYS A 369 0.72 -17.93 -8.05
C LYS A 369 0.14 -19.11 -7.29
N LYS A 370 0.25 -19.12 -5.98
CA LYS A 370 -0.28 -20.18 -5.11
C LYS A 370 -1.80 -20.35 -5.22
N LEU A 371 -2.54 -19.24 -5.29
CA LEU A 371 -3.99 -19.27 -5.47
C LEU A 371 -4.40 -19.79 -6.85
N VAL A 372 -3.65 -19.46 -7.90
CA VAL A 372 -3.87 -20.01 -9.25
C VAL A 372 -3.61 -21.52 -9.27
N GLU A 373 -2.48 -21.97 -8.73
CA GLU A 373 -2.13 -23.39 -8.63
C GLU A 373 -3.15 -24.22 -7.82
N ALA A 374 -3.76 -23.58 -6.82
CA ALA A 374 -4.84 -24.18 -6.02
C ALA A 374 -6.24 -24.10 -6.69
N GLY A 375 -6.35 -23.57 -7.91
CA GLY A 375 -7.63 -23.40 -8.63
C GLY A 375 -8.59 -22.42 -7.95
N LYS A 376 -8.06 -21.47 -7.17
CA LYS A 376 -8.84 -20.44 -6.46
C LYS A 376 -9.10 -19.19 -7.29
N ILE A 377 -8.45 -19.05 -8.43
CA ILE A 377 -8.61 -17.96 -9.39
C ILE A 377 -9.06 -18.57 -10.72
N ASP A 378 -10.19 -18.10 -11.24
CA ASP A 378 -10.64 -18.50 -12.57
C ASP A 378 -9.79 -17.81 -13.64
N PRO A 379 -9.25 -18.54 -14.62
CA PRO A 379 -8.44 -17.96 -15.70
C PRO A 379 -9.15 -16.86 -16.51
N GLU A 380 -10.46 -16.89 -16.62
CA GLU A 380 -11.25 -15.93 -17.42
C GLU A 380 -11.58 -14.65 -16.65
N GLU A 381 -11.53 -14.66 -15.31
CA GLU A 381 -11.90 -13.50 -14.51
C GLU A 381 -10.90 -12.35 -14.59
N THR A 382 -11.38 -11.14 -14.38
CA THR A 382 -10.54 -9.94 -14.23
C THR A 382 -9.95 -9.90 -12.84
N THR A 383 -8.67 -10.25 -12.72
CA THR A 383 -7.92 -10.22 -11.47
C THR A 383 -7.03 -9.00 -11.41
N VAL A 384 -7.05 -8.26 -10.29
CA VAL A 384 -6.16 -7.12 -10.02
C VAL A 384 -5.27 -7.44 -8.83
N ILE A 385 -3.95 -7.33 -9.03
CA ILE A 385 -2.98 -7.40 -7.94
C ILE A 385 -2.44 -6.01 -7.60
N TYR A 386 -2.14 -5.76 -6.31
CA TYR A 386 -1.63 -4.48 -5.83
C TYR A 386 -0.15 -4.58 -5.50
N ILE A 387 0.68 -3.85 -6.24
CA ILE A 387 2.12 -3.70 -6.02
C ILE A 387 2.34 -2.36 -5.32
N THR A 388 2.73 -2.41 -4.06
CA THR A 388 2.62 -1.29 -3.12
C THR A 388 3.88 -0.49 -2.90
N GLY A 389 5.03 -0.95 -3.42
CA GLY A 389 6.29 -0.22 -3.27
C GLY A 389 7.40 -0.74 -4.17
N ASN A 390 8.40 0.10 -4.36
CA ASN A 390 9.53 -0.12 -5.26
C ASN A 390 10.63 -0.96 -4.63
N GLY A 391 11.23 -1.86 -5.39
CA GLY A 391 12.31 -2.76 -4.98
C GLY A 391 13.62 -2.06 -4.62
N LEU A 392 13.86 -0.87 -5.15
CA LEU A 392 15.04 -0.06 -4.79
C LEU A 392 15.12 0.27 -3.29
N LYS A 393 14.02 0.11 -2.55
CA LYS A 393 13.97 0.34 -1.10
C LYS A 393 14.40 -0.88 -0.27
N THR A 394 14.49 -2.05 -0.88
CA THR A 394 14.80 -3.33 -0.22
C THR A 394 15.72 -4.19 -1.10
N GLN A 395 16.76 -3.57 -1.65
CA GLN A 395 17.70 -4.25 -2.57
C GLN A 395 18.36 -5.46 -1.91
N GLU A 396 18.61 -5.38 -0.62
CA GLU A 396 19.23 -6.44 0.19
C GLU A 396 18.47 -7.76 0.12
N ALA A 397 17.15 -7.69 -0.07
CA ALA A 397 16.31 -8.89 -0.14
C ALA A 397 16.59 -9.76 -1.36
N VAL A 398 17.09 -9.19 -2.46
CA VAL A 398 17.34 -9.92 -3.71
C VAL A 398 18.82 -9.97 -4.12
N GLN A 399 19.69 -9.23 -3.44
CA GLN A 399 21.09 -9.04 -3.83
C GLN A 399 21.85 -10.35 -4.02
N GLU A 400 21.59 -11.35 -3.18
CA GLU A 400 22.25 -12.67 -3.25
C GLU A 400 21.59 -13.63 -4.26
N TYR A 401 20.42 -13.25 -4.79
CA TYR A 401 19.59 -14.10 -5.66
C TYR A 401 19.55 -13.64 -7.11
N VAL A 402 20.30 -12.59 -7.44
CA VAL A 402 20.46 -12.09 -8.81
C VAL A 402 21.88 -12.34 -9.30
N GLY A 403 22.04 -12.40 -10.63
CA GLY A 403 23.33 -12.64 -11.25
C GLY A 403 24.37 -11.56 -10.96
N GLN A 404 25.63 -11.90 -11.12
CA GLN A 404 26.74 -10.96 -11.03
C GLN A 404 27.13 -10.45 -12.43
N PRO A 405 27.58 -9.18 -12.54
CA PRO A 405 28.04 -8.66 -13.82
C PRO A 405 29.31 -9.40 -14.30
N LEU A 406 29.36 -9.69 -15.60
CA LEU A 406 30.57 -10.24 -16.22
C LEU A 406 31.53 -9.10 -16.52
N THR A 407 32.69 -9.08 -15.88
CA THR A 407 33.73 -8.11 -16.15
C THR A 407 34.50 -8.53 -17.43
N ILE A 408 34.59 -7.62 -18.40
CA ILE A 408 35.28 -7.82 -19.66
C ILE A 408 36.21 -6.64 -19.97
N GLU A 409 37.24 -6.89 -20.79
CA GLU A 409 38.01 -5.83 -21.41
C GLU A 409 37.18 -5.18 -22.57
N PRO A 410 37.45 -3.90 -22.93
CA PRO A 410 36.73 -3.24 -24.03
C PRO A 410 37.20 -3.73 -25.41
N LYS A 411 37.09 -5.03 -25.66
CA LYS A 411 37.50 -5.75 -26.86
C LYS A 411 36.47 -6.78 -27.24
N LEU A 412 36.25 -6.97 -28.53
CA LEU A 412 35.26 -7.90 -29.07
C LEU A 412 35.53 -9.34 -28.62
N ASP A 413 36.76 -9.81 -28.68
CA ASP A 413 37.16 -11.17 -28.27
C ASP A 413 36.89 -11.43 -26.78
N SER A 414 37.03 -10.42 -25.91
CA SER A 414 36.69 -10.53 -24.49
C SER A 414 35.18 -10.66 -24.28
N PHE A 415 34.37 -9.91 -25.03
CA PHE A 415 32.91 -10.04 -25.03
C PHE A 415 32.46 -11.43 -25.51
N GLU A 416 32.99 -11.91 -26.63
CA GLU A 416 32.65 -13.21 -27.21
C GLU A 416 32.91 -14.36 -26.22
N ARG A 417 34.08 -14.38 -25.61
CA ARG A 417 34.42 -15.37 -24.55
C ARG A 417 33.47 -15.30 -23.34
N ALA A 418 33.09 -14.10 -22.91
CA ALA A 418 32.16 -13.93 -21.79
C ALA A 418 30.74 -14.41 -22.15
N LEU A 419 30.29 -14.13 -23.40
CA LEU A 419 28.99 -14.57 -23.89
C LEU A 419 28.89 -16.10 -24.00
N GLU A 420 29.97 -16.78 -24.47
CA GLU A 420 30.03 -18.23 -24.52
C GLU A 420 29.95 -18.86 -23.11
N ARG A 421 30.65 -18.29 -22.14
CA ARG A 421 30.57 -18.72 -20.73
C ARG A 421 29.17 -18.57 -20.13
N SER A 422 28.49 -17.42 -20.39
CA SER A 422 27.13 -17.19 -19.94
C SER A 422 26.16 -18.23 -20.48
N ARG A 423 26.20 -18.50 -21.79
CA ARG A 423 25.36 -19.53 -22.44
C ARG A 423 25.61 -20.94 -21.94
N THR A 424 26.84 -21.25 -21.54
CA THR A 424 27.19 -22.55 -20.97
C THR A 424 26.63 -22.68 -19.55
N LEU A 425 26.68 -21.63 -18.73
CA LEU A 425 26.11 -21.62 -17.39
C LEU A 425 24.59 -21.76 -17.42
N GLU A 426 23.89 -21.02 -18.30
CA GLU A 426 22.44 -21.17 -18.48
C GLU A 426 22.05 -22.62 -18.89
N ARG A 427 22.81 -23.28 -19.75
CA ARG A 427 22.56 -24.68 -20.13
C ARG A 427 22.76 -25.67 -18.98
N LEU A 428 23.72 -25.42 -18.10
CA LEU A 428 23.99 -26.26 -16.93
C LEU A 428 22.89 -26.12 -15.87
N ASP A 429 22.39 -24.90 -15.65
CA ASP A 429 21.25 -24.66 -14.75
C ASP A 429 19.98 -25.36 -15.24
N TRP A 430 19.68 -25.33 -16.55
CA TRP A 430 18.55 -26.06 -17.12
C TRP A 430 18.66 -27.57 -16.98
N GLN A 431 19.88 -28.14 -16.97
CA GLN A 431 20.10 -29.58 -16.77
C GLN A 431 19.94 -30.01 -15.30
N GLN A 432 20.18 -29.11 -14.33
CA GLN A 432 19.97 -29.40 -12.91
C GLN A 432 18.50 -29.31 -12.48
N VAL A 433 17.66 -28.59 -13.22
CA VAL A 433 16.21 -28.47 -12.97
C VAL A 433 15.41 -29.65 -13.54
N LEU A 434 16.02 -30.47 -14.40
CA LEU A 434 15.39 -31.63 -15.06
C LEU A 434 15.76 -32.97 -14.41
N VAL A 435 16.44 -32.98 -13.28
CA VAL A 435 16.73 -34.14 -12.42
C VAL A 435 16.02 -33.98 -11.07
#